data_347ebdbc9f5bd24816a899d02a0f48be
#
_entry.id   347ebdbc9f5bd24816a899d02a0f48be
#
_cell.length_a   1.000
_cell.length_b   1.000
_cell.length_c   1.000
_cell.angle_alpha   90.00
_cell.angle_beta   90.00
_cell.angle_gamma   90.00
#
_symmetry.space_group_name_H-M   'P 1'
#
loop_
_entity.id
_entity.type
_entity.pdbx_description
1 polymer ?
#
loop_
_entity_poly.entity_id
_entity_poly.type
_entity_poly.pdbx_seq_one_letter_code
_entity_poly.pdbx_strand_id
1 'polypeptide(L)' 'MLEDLPETFSEQQLEALRMSVGKGKEGTKRQLRVWKTRNFVAYSAQTGLYTKTQEYLTGATASRKNRRP' A
#
# COMPACT_ATOMS: atom_id res chain seq x y z
N MET A 1 -3.35 5.58 -5.02
CA MET A 1 -3.19 4.24 -5.58
C MET A 1 -3.40 3.12 -4.57
N LEU A 2 -2.84 3.26 -3.39
CA LEU A 2 -3.04 2.21 -2.39
C LEU A 2 -4.52 2.07 -2.04
N GLU A 3 -5.24 3.15 -2.02
CA GLU A 3 -6.65 3.09 -1.69
C GLU A 3 -7.48 2.33 -2.72
N ASP A 4 -6.92 2.10 -3.90
CA ASP A 4 -7.62 1.36 -4.92
C ASP A 4 -7.40 -0.14 -4.80
N LEU A 5 -6.58 -0.57 -3.86
CA LEU A 5 -6.30 -1.97 -3.67
C LEU A 5 -7.10 -2.50 -2.50
N PRO A 6 -7.37 -3.81 -2.47
CA PRO A 6 -8.08 -4.38 -1.32
C PRO A 6 -7.19 -4.34 -0.10
N GLU A 7 -7.73 -4.62 1.05
CA GLU A 7 -6.97 -4.58 2.28
C GLU A 7 -5.78 -5.53 2.21
N THR A 8 -5.94 -6.67 1.58
CA THR A 8 -4.85 -7.61 1.37
C THR A 8 -4.69 -7.79 -0.13
N PHE A 9 -3.50 -7.64 -0.62
CA PHE A 9 -3.26 -7.72 -2.06
C PHE A 9 -1.89 -8.29 -2.36
N SER A 10 -1.69 -8.75 -3.59
CA SER A 10 -0.40 -9.30 -4.00
C SER A 10 0.36 -8.26 -4.78
N GLU A 11 1.65 -8.52 -4.97
CA GLU A 11 2.46 -7.64 -5.79
C GLU A 11 1.90 -7.60 -7.21
N GLN A 12 1.37 -8.72 -7.69
CA GLN A 12 0.82 -8.77 -9.02
C GLN A 12 -0.42 -7.91 -9.14
N GLN A 13 -1.22 -7.83 -8.10
CA GLN A 13 -2.39 -6.97 -8.14
C GLN A 13 -1.97 -5.51 -8.23
N LEU A 14 -0.93 -5.13 -7.51
CA LEU A 14 -0.44 -3.77 -7.61
C LEU A 14 0.13 -3.51 -8.99
N GLU A 15 0.86 -4.48 -9.53
CA GLU A 15 1.44 -4.33 -10.85
C GLU A 15 0.36 -4.10 -11.89
N ALA A 16 -0.72 -4.87 -11.81
CA ALA A 16 -1.81 -4.72 -12.75
C ALA A 16 -2.47 -3.34 -12.62
N LEU A 17 -2.61 -2.87 -11.40
CA LEU A 17 -3.21 -1.57 -11.19
C LEU A 17 -2.30 -0.48 -11.76
N ARG A 18 -0.99 -0.57 -11.52
CA ARG A 18 -0.07 0.41 -12.05
C ARG A 18 -0.12 0.45 -13.56
N MET A 19 -0.19 -0.71 -14.18
CA MET A 19 -0.25 -0.75 -15.62
C MET A 19 -1.54 -0.14 -16.13
N SER A 20 -2.63 -0.34 -15.41
CA SER A 20 -3.91 0.19 -15.86
C SER A 20 -3.94 1.71 -15.80
N VAL A 21 -3.12 2.31 -14.97
CA VAL A 21 -3.06 3.77 -14.91
C VAL A 21 -1.82 4.31 -15.63
N GLY A 22 -1.17 3.47 -16.42
CA GLY A 22 -0.08 3.93 -17.27
C GLY A 22 1.26 4.08 -16.59
N LYS A 23 1.46 3.47 -15.44
CA LYS A 23 2.71 3.67 -14.73
C LYS A 23 3.77 2.61 -14.94
N GLY A 24 3.47 1.56 -15.62
CA GLY A 24 4.48 0.54 -15.86
C GLY A 24 4.77 -0.31 -14.66
N LYS A 25 5.27 -1.50 -14.89
CA LYS A 25 5.48 -2.44 -13.82
C LYS A 25 6.83 -2.32 -13.13
N GLU A 26 7.78 -1.64 -13.73
CA GLU A 26 9.09 -1.57 -13.13
C GLU A 26 9.10 -0.88 -11.79
N GLY A 27 8.17 -0.02 -11.51
CA GLY A 27 8.15 0.69 -10.26
C GLY A 27 7.41 -0.01 -9.15
N THR A 28 6.92 -1.22 -9.40
CA THR A 28 6.08 -1.89 -8.43
C THR A 28 6.83 -2.20 -7.13
N LYS A 29 8.02 -2.76 -7.24
CA LYS A 29 8.77 -3.10 -6.03
C LYS A 29 9.19 -1.87 -5.27
N ARG A 30 9.53 -0.82 -5.99
CA ARG A 30 9.92 0.41 -5.34
C ARG A 30 8.73 1.00 -4.59
N GLN A 31 7.55 0.95 -5.19
CA GLN A 31 6.36 1.46 -4.56
C GLN A 31 6.05 0.69 -3.27
N LEU A 32 6.21 -0.63 -3.32
CA LEU A 32 5.98 -1.43 -2.13
C LEU A 32 7.00 -1.12 -1.05
N ARG A 33 8.23 -0.86 -1.45
CA ARG A 33 9.25 -0.52 -0.47
C ARG A 33 8.90 0.80 0.22
N VAL A 34 8.44 1.77 -0.54
CA VAL A 34 8.07 3.05 0.03
C VAL A 34 6.92 2.86 1.01
N TRP A 35 5.93 2.07 0.62
CA TRP A 35 4.78 1.86 1.50
C TRP A 35 5.19 1.12 2.77
N LYS A 36 6.12 0.17 2.67
CA LYS A 36 6.58 -0.53 3.85
C LYS A 36 7.35 0.41 4.76
N THR A 37 8.17 1.26 4.17
CA THR A 37 8.95 2.22 4.95
C THR A 37 8.03 3.19 5.68
N ARG A 38 6.92 3.55 5.06
CA ARG A 38 5.99 4.46 5.68
C ARG A 38 4.99 3.75 6.59
N ASN A 39 5.14 2.44 6.72
CA ASN A 39 4.28 1.63 7.55
C ASN A 39 2.83 1.62 7.07
N PHE A 40 2.64 1.74 5.78
CA PHE A 40 1.31 1.68 5.21
C PHE A 40 0.89 0.24 4.95
N VAL A 41 1.83 -0.66 4.69
CA VAL A 41 1.53 -2.05 4.43
C VAL A 41 2.52 -2.94 5.15
N ALA A 42 2.11 -4.15 5.43
CA ALA A 42 2.97 -5.16 6.02
C ALA A 42 2.98 -6.36 5.10
N TYR A 43 4.13 -6.99 4.95
CA TYR A 43 4.27 -8.12 4.07
C TYR A 43 4.26 -9.42 4.87
N SER A 44 3.52 -10.41 4.40
CA SER A 44 3.49 -11.70 5.05
C SER A 44 4.22 -12.70 4.18
N ALA A 45 5.34 -13.21 4.66
CA ALA A 45 6.09 -14.20 3.90
C ALA A 45 5.34 -15.51 3.78
N GLN A 46 4.43 -15.77 4.71
CA GLN A 46 3.69 -17.00 4.67
C GLN A 46 2.71 -17.05 3.51
N THR A 47 2.08 -15.93 3.22
CA THR A 47 1.10 -15.89 2.14
C THR A 47 1.64 -15.21 0.90
N GLY A 48 2.73 -14.46 1.02
CA GLY A 48 3.24 -13.70 -0.10
C GLY A 48 2.40 -12.48 -0.40
N LEU A 49 1.56 -12.06 0.54
CA LEU A 49 0.66 -10.96 0.31
C LEU A 49 1.00 -9.78 1.20
N TYR A 50 0.53 -8.62 0.78
CA TYR A 50 0.71 -7.40 1.54
C TYR A 50 -0.64 -7.02 2.14
N THR A 51 -0.65 -6.50 3.36
CA THR A 51 -1.88 -6.10 4.02
C THR A 51 -1.75 -4.66 4.46
N LYS A 52 -2.78 -3.86 4.25
CA LYS A 52 -2.76 -2.49 4.71
C LYS A 52 -2.74 -2.49 6.22
N THR A 53 -1.94 -1.62 6.82
CA THR A 53 -1.81 -1.60 8.26
C THR A 53 -2.94 -0.81 8.88
N GLN A 54 -3.12 -0.97 10.15
CA GLN A 54 -4.11 -0.22 10.87
C GLN A 54 -3.79 1.27 10.80
N GLU A 55 -2.53 1.62 10.85
CA GLU A 55 -2.15 2.99 10.72
C GLU A 55 -2.65 3.59 9.43
N TYR A 56 -2.53 2.89 8.32
CA TYR A 56 -3.02 3.40 7.05
C TYR A 56 -4.54 3.46 7.06
N LEU A 57 -5.18 2.39 7.54
CA LEU A 57 -6.63 2.30 7.45
C LEU A 57 -7.34 3.31 8.33
N THR A 58 -6.80 3.62 9.49
CA THR A 58 -7.48 4.50 10.39
C THR A 58 -6.76 5.76 10.63
N GLY A 59 -5.50 5.76 10.46
CA GLY A 59 -4.75 6.76 11.02
C GLY A 59 -4.04 7.69 10.20
N ALA A 60 -3.42 7.25 9.18
CA ALA A 60 -2.56 8.17 8.56
C ALA A 60 -3.27 9.43 8.29
N THR A 61 -4.36 9.37 7.66
CA THR A 61 -5.08 10.53 7.32
C THR A 61 -5.80 11.11 8.46
N ALA A 62 -6.46 10.27 9.18
CA ALA A 62 -7.23 10.75 10.29
C ALA A 62 -6.35 11.31 11.35
N SER A 63 -5.24 10.68 11.59
CA SER A 63 -4.44 11.16 12.64
C SER A 63 -3.82 12.49 12.34
N ARG A 64 -3.54 12.79 11.12
CA ARG A 64 -3.03 14.04 10.81
C ARG A 64 -3.97 15.09 11.15
N LYS A 65 -5.20 14.94 10.87
CA LYS A 65 -6.16 15.88 11.16
C LYS A 65 -6.34 16.02 12.61
N ASN A 66 -6.35 14.96 13.30
CA ASN A 66 -6.56 15.03 14.69
C ASN A 66 -5.44 15.67 15.41
N ARG A 67 -4.27 15.53 14.91
CA ARG A 67 -3.21 16.07 15.60
C ARG A 67 -3.21 17.45 15.58
N ARG A 68 -3.82 18.01 14.73
CA ARG A 68 -3.85 19.33 14.58
C ARG A 68 -4.65 19.99 15.42
N PRO A 69 -5.45 19.59 16.09
CA PRO A 69 -6.40 20.33 16.82
C PRO A 69 -5.86 21.37 17.63
#